data_d754fa275ae5ee2efdba97a86226feb3
#
_entry.id   d754fa275ae5ee2efdba97a86226feb3
#
_cell.length_a   1.000
_cell.length_b   1.000
_cell.length_c   1.000
_cell.angle_alpha   90.00
_cell.angle_beta   90.00
_cell.angle_gamma   90.00
#
_symmetry.space_group_name_H-M   'P 1'
#
loop_
_entity.id
_entity.type
_entity.pdbx_description
1 polymer ?
#
loop_
_entity_poly.entity_id
_entity_poly.type
_entity_poly.pdbx_seq_one_letter_code
_entity_poly.pdbx_strand_id
1 'polypeptide(L)'
;MQIKNIFDKMDYGEAPESAREAQNWLKNHNYTFGNFINGKWKQCEDHFNTVNPANDQVLAKIGQSSPSDIDSAVKAARAAQKKWSKESDHARARILYAIARLLQKNSRLFSVLETLDNGNQLENLVILIFLLLKDTSIIMLEWLN
;
A
#
# COMPACT_ATOMS: atom_id res chain seq x y z
N MET A 1 -32.46 -1.06 -34.77
CA MET A 1 -31.34 -1.47 -33.90
C MET A 1 -31.87 -1.60 -32.49
N GLN A 2 -31.94 -2.81 -31.90
CA GLN A 2 -32.57 -2.96 -30.59
C GLN A 2 -31.57 -2.48 -29.51
N ILE A 3 -32.06 -1.70 -28.54
CA ILE A 3 -31.29 -1.14 -27.41
C ILE A 3 -30.52 -2.26 -26.67
N LYS A 4 -31.16 -3.45 -26.57
CA LYS A 4 -30.54 -4.64 -25.99
C LYS A 4 -29.19 -5.00 -26.64
N ASN A 5 -29.05 -4.91 -27.96
CA ASN A 5 -27.80 -5.20 -28.67
C ASN A 5 -26.68 -4.17 -28.41
N ILE A 6 -27.04 -2.95 -27.98
CA ILE A 6 -26.09 -1.92 -27.58
C ILE A 6 -25.55 -2.27 -26.20
N PHE A 7 -26.42 -2.59 -25.24
CA PHE A 7 -26.01 -2.99 -23.89
C PHE A 7 -25.13 -4.25 -23.90
N ASP A 8 -25.51 -5.28 -24.70
CA ASP A 8 -24.76 -6.52 -24.80
C ASP A 8 -23.35 -6.35 -25.42
N LYS A 9 -23.10 -5.23 -26.09
CA LYS A 9 -21.82 -4.90 -26.72
C LYS A 9 -21.00 -3.84 -25.97
N MET A 10 -21.56 -3.24 -24.92
CA MET A 10 -20.83 -2.26 -24.12
C MET A 10 -19.82 -2.98 -23.23
N ASP A 11 -18.56 -2.62 -23.40
CA ASP A 11 -17.51 -3.02 -22.46
C ASP A 11 -17.57 -2.08 -21.25
N TYR A 12 -18.18 -2.56 -20.17
CA TYR A 12 -18.33 -1.79 -18.93
C TYR A 12 -17.05 -1.69 -18.10
N GLY A 13 -15.95 -2.28 -18.56
CA GLY A 13 -14.75 -2.39 -17.75
C GLY A 13 -14.95 -3.26 -16.50
N GLU A 14 -13.96 -3.25 -15.63
CA GLU A 14 -14.05 -4.01 -14.38
C GLU A 14 -14.92 -3.29 -13.36
N ALA A 15 -15.72 -4.06 -12.62
CA ALA A 15 -16.45 -3.54 -11.48
C ALA A 15 -15.48 -2.89 -10.48
N PRO A 16 -15.86 -1.78 -9.84
CA PRO A 16 -15.01 -1.13 -8.81
C PRO A 16 -14.54 -2.09 -7.70
N GLU A 17 -15.37 -3.10 -7.40
CA GLU A 17 -15.12 -4.11 -6.37
C GLU A 17 -14.29 -5.31 -6.87
N SER A 18 -13.90 -5.33 -8.15
CA SER A 18 -13.12 -6.43 -8.71
C SER A 18 -11.77 -6.58 -7.99
N ALA A 19 -11.52 -7.76 -7.45
CA ALA A 19 -10.25 -8.12 -6.80
C ALA A 19 -9.16 -8.53 -7.81
N ARG A 20 -9.44 -8.56 -9.12
CA ARG A 20 -8.52 -9.11 -10.13
C ARG A 20 -7.17 -8.41 -10.17
N GLU A 21 -7.14 -7.11 -10.04
CA GLU A 21 -5.88 -6.34 -10.02
C GLU A 21 -5.02 -6.72 -8.81
N ALA A 22 -5.63 -6.76 -7.63
CA ALA A 22 -4.96 -7.16 -6.39
C ALA A 22 -4.45 -8.61 -6.44
N GLN A 23 -5.27 -9.53 -6.96
CA GLN A 23 -4.88 -10.94 -7.14
C GLN A 23 -3.71 -11.08 -8.13
N ASN A 24 -3.74 -10.35 -9.24
CA ASN A 24 -2.63 -10.33 -10.20
C ASN A 24 -1.36 -9.74 -9.58
N TRP A 25 -1.49 -8.70 -8.76
CA TRP A 25 -0.38 -8.11 -8.05
C TRP A 25 0.24 -9.11 -7.06
N LEU A 26 -0.56 -9.81 -6.25
CA LEU A 26 -0.10 -10.86 -5.35
C LEU A 26 0.61 -11.99 -6.12
N LYS A 27 0.03 -12.44 -7.24
CA LYS A 27 0.61 -13.45 -8.12
C LYS A 27 1.98 -13.03 -8.67
N ASN A 28 2.11 -11.80 -9.13
CA ASN A 28 3.35 -11.26 -9.66
C ASN A 28 4.47 -11.18 -8.60
N HIS A 29 4.10 -11.17 -7.32
CA HIS A 29 5.02 -11.24 -6.17
C HIS A 29 5.15 -12.67 -5.59
N ASN A 30 4.70 -13.69 -6.33
CA ASN A 30 4.73 -15.09 -5.89
C ASN A 30 4.06 -15.33 -4.53
N TYR A 31 3.09 -14.50 -4.17
CA TYR A 31 2.38 -14.55 -2.88
C TYR A 31 3.31 -14.58 -1.66
N THR A 32 4.52 -14.00 -1.76
CA THR A 32 5.50 -14.05 -0.68
C THR A 32 6.18 -12.70 -0.51
N PHE A 33 6.16 -12.20 0.72
CA PHE A 33 6.67 -10.88 1.08
C PHE A 33 7.66 -11.00 2.24
N GLY A 34 8.83 -10.40 2.06
CA GLY A 34 9.87 -10.30 3.08
C GLY A 34 9.94 -8.90 3.69
N ASN A 35 11.00 -8.63 4.43
CA ASN A 35 11.26 -7.34 5.04
C ASN A 35 11.94 -6.38 4.04
N PHE A 36 11.57 -5.10 4.09
CA PHE A 36 12.28 -4.05 3.37
C PHE A 36 13.07 -3.19 4.35
N ILE A 37 14.40 -3.40 4.39
CA ILE A 37 15.29 -2.76 5.37
C ILE A 37 16.44 -2.08 4.64
N ASN A 38 16.70 -0.81 4.95
CA ASN A 38 17.80 -0.03 4.38
C ASN A 38 17.82 -0.03 2.83
N GLY A 39 16.64 0.13 2.21
CA GLY A 39 16.48 0.19 0.76
C GLY A 39 16.61 -1.16 0.04
N LYS A 40 16.60 -2.29 0.76
CA LYS A 40 16.75 -3.63 0.19
C LYS A 40 15.69 -4.58 0.73
N TRP A 41 15.21 -5.46 -0.16
CA TRP A 41 14.39 -6.59 0.24
C TRP A 41 15.25 -7.66 0.89
N LYS A 42 14.79 -8.18 2.03
CA LYS A 42 15.40 -9.29 2.76
C LYS A 42 14.35 -10.39 2.92
N GLN A 43 14.69 -11.59 2.50
CA GLN A 43 13.87 -12.77 2.78
C GLN A 43 14.00 -13.14 4.27
N CYS A 44 12.90 -13.60 4.84
CA CYS A 44 12.85 -14.11 6.21
C CYS A 44 12.97 -15.62 6.21
N GLU A 45 13.51 -16.20 7.28
CA GLU A 45 13.57 -17.65 7.46
C GLU A 45 12.18 -18.21 7.78
N ASP A 46 11.49 -17.54 8.70
CA ASP A 46 10.14 -17.90 9.12
C ASP A 46 9.09 -17.04 8.42
N HIS A 47 7.91 -17.64 8.20
CA HIS A 47 6.77 -16.97 7.56
C HIS A 47 5.48 -17.34 8.26
N PHE A 48 4.52 -16.46 8.23
CA PHE A 48 3.13 -16.74 8.58
C PHE A 48 2.20 -16.43 7.40
N ASN A 49 1.04 -17.06 7.39
CA ASN A 49 0.04 -16.83 6.37
C ASN A 49 -0.88 -15.69 6.78
N THR A 50 -1.16 -14.77 5.83
CA THR A 50 -2.32 -13.91 5.94
C THR A 50 -3.50 -14.55 5.21
N VAL A 51 -4.70 -14.41 5.73
CA VAL A 51 -5.91 -15.07 5.23
C VAL A 51 -7.02 -14.06 4.99
N ASN A 52 -7.83 -14.30 3.99
CA ASN A 52 -9.02 -13.51 3.73
C ASN A 52 -10.12 -13.87 4.75
N PRO A 53 -10.56 -12.95 5.61
CA PRO A 53 -11.55 -13.24 6.64
C PRO A 53 -12.94 -13.59 6.09
N ALA A 54 -13.22 -13.30 4.83
CA ALA A 54 -14.50 -13.62 4.20
C ALA A 54 -14.64 -15.10 3.81
N ASN A 55 -13.51 -15.82 3.59
CA ASN A 55 -13.55 -17.18 3.06
C ASN A 55 -12.40 -18.10 3.56
N ASP A 56 -11.58 -17.62 4.52
CA ASP A 56 -10.44 -18.32 5.10
C ASP A 56 -9.35 -18.75 4.10
N GLN A 57 -9.38 -18.21 2.88
CA GLN A 57 -8.35 -18.52 1.89
C GLN A 57 -7.04 -17.80 2.20
N VAL A 58 -5.93 -18.50 2.09
CA VAL A 58 -4.59 -17.91 2.23
C VAL A 58 -4.36 -16.92 1.10
N LEU A 59 -4.06 -15.67 1.45
CA LEU A 59 -3.74 -14.60 0.52
C LEU A 59 -2.26 -14.57 0.17
N ALA A 60 -1.40 -14.65 1.18
CA ALA A 60 0.04 -14.56 1.00
C ALA A 60 0.80 -15.14 2.22
N LYS A 61 2.10 -15.35 2.03
CA LYS A 61 3.07 -15.63 3.08
C LYS A 61 3.84 -14.37 3.43
N ILE A 62 3.81 -13.98 4.69
CA ILE A 62 4.47 -12.79 5.20
C ILE A 62 5.69 -13.22 6.02
N GLY A 63 6.83 -12.61 5.77
CA GLY A 63 8.05 -12.91 6.49
C GLY A 63 7.96 -12.48 7.96
N GLN A 64 8.25 -13.42 8.86
CA GLN A 64 8.38 -13.15 10.28
C GLN A 64 9.74 -12.51 10.57
N SER A 65 9.76 -11.29 11.09
CA SER A 65 11.01 -10.62 11.44
C SER A 65 11.65 -11.24 12.67
N SER A 66 12.95 -11.49 12.59
CA SER A 66 13.76 -11.87 13.77
C SER A 66 14.14 -10.64 14.61
N PRO A 67 14.56 -10.81 15.87
CA PRO A 67 15.11 -9.71 16.68
C PRO A 67 16.28 -8.98 15.98
N SER A 68 17.12 -9.72 15.25
CA SER A 68 18.24 -9.13 14.50
C SER A 68 17.80 -8.28 13.31
N ASP A 69 16.64 -8.59 12.71
CA ASP A 69 16.04 -7.77 11.66
C ASP A 69 15.54 -6.45 12.22
N ILE A 70 14.89 -6.48 13.38
CA ILE A 70 14.44 -5.28 14.09
C ILE A 70 15.63 -4.39 14.45
N ASP A 71 16.69 -4.95 15.02
CA ASP A 71 17.91 -4.19 15.32
C ASP A 71 18.53 -3.54 14.08
N SER A 72 18.55 -4.28 12.97
CA SER A 72 19.07 -3.79 11.69
C SER A 72 18.22 -2.65 11.15
N ALA A 73 16.88 -2.76 11.23
CA ALA A 73 15.95 -1.73 10.82
C ALA A 73 16.10 -0.44 11.65
N VAL A 74 16.21 -0.58 12.98
CA VAL A 74 16.42 0.55 13.90
C VAL A 74 17.76 1.24 13.64
N LYS A 75 18.85 0.48 13.44
CA LYS A 75 20.17 1.04 13.11
C LYS A 75 20.13 1.82 11.79
N ALA A 76 19.48 1.27 10.77
CA ALA A 76 19.31 1.94 9.48
C ALA A 76 18.50 3.23 9.61
N ALA A 77 17.37 3.19 10.33
CA ALA A 77 16.51 4.35 10.57
C ALA A 77 17.26 5.47 11.31
N ARG A 78 18.01 5.14 12.37
CA ARG A 78 18.83 6.12 13.12
C ARG A 78 19.94 6.74 12.25
N ALA A 79 20.56 5.97 11.37
CA ALA A 79 21.55 6.49 10.44
C ALA A 79 20.94 7.43 9.41
N ALA A 80 19.76 7.08 8.88
CA ALA A 80 19.00 7.90 7.93
C ALA A 80 18.49 9.19 8.58
N GLN A 81 18.01 9.13 9.82
CA GLN A 81 17.49 10.28 10.57
C GLN A 81 18.52 11.43 10.66
N LYS A 82 19.81 11.11 10.83
CA LYS A 82 20.87 12.13 10.91
C LYS A 82 21.01 12.96 9.62
N LYS A 83 20.70 12.36 8.47
CA LYS A 83 20.70 13.04 7.18
C LYS A 83 19.35 13.76 6.96
N TRP A 84 18.27 13.08 7.24
CA TRP A 84 16.91 13.59 7.10
C TRP A 84 16.66 14.86 7.91
N SER A 85 17.15 14.92 9.16
CA SER A 85 17.01 16.09 10.02
C SER A 85 17.81 17.33 9.57
N LYS A 86 18.77 17.16 8.66
CA LYS A 86 19.57 18.26 8.08
C LYS A 86 18.98 18.78 6.76
N GLU A 87 18.04 18.04 6.16
CA GLU A 87 17.34 18.51 4.97
C GLU A 87 16.43 19.69 5.31
N SER A 88 16.26 20.61 4.36
CA SER A 88 15.31 21.71 4.51
C SER A 88 13.87 21.16 4.59
N ASP A 89 12.98 21.92 5.22
CA ASP A 89 11.57 21.58 5.34
C ASP A 89 10.94 21.37 3.96
N HIS A 90 11.29 22.23 3.01
CA HIS A 90 10.85 22.10 1.62
C HIS A 90 11.32 20.78 0.95
N ALA A 91 12.56 20.36 1.16
CA ALA A 91 13.08 19.12 0.62
C ALA A 91 12.33 17.91 1.21
N ARG A 92 12.08 17.92 2.53
CA ARG A 92 11.31 16.87 3.22
C ARG A 92 9.86 16.83 2.74
N ALA A 93 9.22 18.00 2.60
CA ALA A 93 7.86 18.13 2.09
C ALA A 93 7.71 17.55 0.68
N ARG A 94 8.66 17.80 -0.23
CA ARG A 94 8.65 17.22 -1.58
C ARG A 94 8.64 15.69 -1.57
N ILE A 95 9.40 15.07 -0.68
CA ILE A 95 9.46 13.60 -0.58
C ILE A 95 8.13 13.06 -0.05
N LEU A 96 7.57 13.67 1.01
CA LEU A 96 6.26 13.29 1.55
C LEU A 96 5.14 13.45 0.51
N TYR A 97 5.17 14.54 -0.25
CA TYR A 97 4.21 14.74 -1.34
C TYR A 97 4.35 13.68 -2.43
N ALA A 98 5.57 13.29 -2.80
CA ALA A 98 5.79 12.21 -3.77
C ALA A 98 5.20 10.88 -3.28
N ILE A 99 5.37 10.55 -1.99
CA ILE A 99 4.76 9.36 -1.37
C ILE A 99 3.24 9.45 -1.43
N ALA A 100 2.66 10.59 -1.06
CA ALA A 100 1.22 10.83 -1.11
C ALA A 100 0.65 10.62 -2.53
N ARG A 101 1.35 11.15 -3.55
CA ARG A 101 0.96 10.95 -4.97
C ARG A 101 1.04 9.49 -5.41
N LEU A 102 2.01 8.73 -4.93
CA LEU A 102 2.11 7.30 -5.22
C LEU A 102 0.98 6.51 -4.56
N LEU A 103 0.64 6.83 -3.31
CA LEU A 103 -0.52 6.24 -2.61
C LEU A 103 -1.82 6.55 -3.37
N GLN A 104 -2.03 7.80 -3.77
CA GLN A 104 -3.20 8.19 -4.56
C GLN A 104 -3.28 7.44 -5.89
N LYS A 105 -2.17 7.32 -6.61
CA LYS A 105 -2.12 6.60 -7.89
C LYS A 105 -2.50 5.13 -7.74
N ASN A 106 -2.14 4.50 -6.63
CA ASN A 106 -2.36 3.09 -6.37
C ASN A 106 -3.49 2.85 -5.34
N SER A 107 -4.31 3.87 -5.07
CA SER A 107 -5.32 3.82 -4.00
C SER A 107 -6.27 2.63 -4.13
N ARG A 108 -6.72 2.31 -5.34
CA ARG A 108 -7.58 1.15 -5.59
C ARG A 108 -6.90 -0.17 -5.22
N LEU A 109 -5.66 -0.37 -5.67
CA LEU A 109 -4.90 -1.57 -5.35
C LEU A 109 -4.76 -1.74 -3.83
N PHE A 110 -4.36 -0.68 -3.13
CA PHE A 110 -4.22 -0.69 -1.67
C PHE A 110 -5.54 -0.98 -0.97
N SER A 111 -6.63 -0.31 -1.37
CA SER A 111 -7.94 -0.51 -0.75
C SER A 111 -8.46 -1.93 -0.94
N VAL A 112 -8.29 -2.52 -2.13
CA VAL A 112 -8.73 -3.91 -2.37
C VAL A 112 -7.86 -4.90 -1.59
N LEU A 113 -6.54 -4.72 -1.56
CA LEU A 113 -5.64 -5.57 -0.77
C LEU A 113 -5.99 -5.54 0.72
N GLU A 114 -6.24 -4.34 1.26
CA GLU A 114 -6.62 -4.16 2.65
C GLU A 114 -7.99 -4.79 2.96
N THR A 115 -8.97 -4.64 2.05
CA THR A 115 -10.26 -5.32 2.18
C THR A 115 -10.11 -6.84 2.20
N LEU A 116 -9.24 -7.38 1.35
CA LEU A 116 -8.97 -8.82 1.31
C LEU A 116 -8.28 -9.32 2.57
N ASP A 117 -7.42 -8.51 3.20
CA ASP A 117 -6.62 -8.88 4.36
C ASP A 117 -7.37 -8.73 5.68
N ASN A 118 -8.12 -7.65 5.88
CA ASN A 118 -8.77 -7.36 7.17
C ASN A 118 -10.31 -7.31 7.12
N GLY A 119 -10.92 -7.44 5.95
CA GLY A 119 -12.38 -7.43 5.77
C GLY A 119 -13.04 -6.06 5.86
N ASN A 120 -12.28 -4.96 5.90
CA ASN A 120 -12.86 -3.63 5.92
C ASN A 120 -13.57 -3.30 4.59
N GLN A 121 -14.59 -2.45 4.67
CA GLN A 121 -15.29 -1.99 3.48
C GLN A 121 -14.38 -1.11 2.61
N LEU A 122 -14.39 -1.35 1.31
CA LEU A 122 -13.56 -0.66 0.32
C LEU A 122 -13.72 0.87 0.38
N GLU A 123 -14.95 1.35 0.57
CA GLU A 123 -15.25 2.79 0.64
C GLU A 123 -14.56 3.47 1.82
N ASN A 124 -14.54 2.85 2.98
CA ASN A 124 -13.89 3.39 4.18
C ASN A 124 -12.38 3.54 3.99
N LEU A 125 -11.77 2.61 3.27
CA LEU A 125 -10.32 2.64 2.99
C LEU A 125 -9.94 3.70 1.97
N VAL A 126 -10.75 3.89 0.94
CA VAL A 126 -10.57 5.00 0.00
C VAL A 126 -10.65 6.34 0.75
N ILE A 127 -11.66 6.51 1.62
CA ILE A 127 -11.80 7.72 2.45
C ILE A 127 -10.58 7.90 3.37
N LEU A 128 -10.11 6.84 4.04
CA LEU A 128 -8.94 6.91 4.91
C LEU A 128 -7.68 7.34 4.15
N ILE A 129 -7.44 6.79 2.97
CA ILE A 129 -6.33 7.20 2.10
C ILE A 129 -6.45 8.68 1.74
N PHE A 130 -7.65 9.17 1.39
CA PHE A 130 -7.88 10.58 1.08
C PHE A 130 -7.68 11.48 2.31
N LEU A 131 -8.10 11.06 3.51
CA LEU A 131 -7.87 11.80 4.74
C LEU A 131 -6.38 11.90 5.06
N LEU A 132 -5.63 10.81 4.96
CA LEU A 132 -4.17 10.81 5.15
C LEU A 132 -3.47 11.73 4.14
N LEU A 133 -3.95 11.79 2.90
CA LEU A 133 -3.43 12.69 1.87
C LEU A 133 -3.76 14.15 2.18
N LYS A 134 -4.95 14.44 2.70
CA LYS A 134 -5.38 15.78 3.10
C LYS A 134 -4.53 16.29 4.27
N ASP A 135 -4.34 15.46 5.30
CA ASP A 135 -3.56 15.83 6.48
C ASP A 135 -2.10 16.11 6.13
N THR A 136 -1.49 15.32 5.23
CA THR A 136 -0.15 15.62 4.72
C THR A 136 -0.10 16.95 3.94
N SER A 137 -1.16 17.30 3.22
CA SER A 137 -1.25 18.58 2.50
C SER A 137 -1.41 19.77 3.45
N ILE A 138 -2.18 19.63 4.53
CA ILE A 138 -2.36 20.67 5.57
C ILE A 138 -1.04 20.90 6.31
N ILE A 139 -0.37 19.82 6.75
CA ILE A 139 0.95 19.91 7.38
C ILE A 139 1.95 20.63 6.46
N MET A 140 1.90 20.37 5.15
CA MET A 140 2.74 21.10 4.18
C MET A 140 2.45 22.60 4.12
N LEU A 141 1.17 22.99 4.18
CA LEU A 141 0.78 24.41 4.14
C LEU A 141 1.18 25.17 5.42
N GLU A 142 1.11 24.53 6.57
CA GLU A 142 1.56 25.09 7.85
C GLU A 142 3.10 25.23 7.93
N TRP A 143 3.85 24.44 7.16
CA TRP A 143 5.33 24.48 7.16
C TRP A 143 5.92 25.37 6.07
N LEU A 144 5.07 25.92 5.19
CA LEU A 144 5.47 26.85 4.11
C LEU A 144 5.21 28.33 4.49
N ASN A 145 4.55 28.58 5.61
CA ASN A 145 4.33 29.91 6.21
C ASN A 145 5.28 30.16 7.39
#